data_42a8dd037427db6c7ceb37609517ca61
#
_entry.id   42a8dd037427db6c7ceb37609517ca61
#
_cell.length_a   1.000
_cell.length_b   1.000
_cell.length_c   1.000
_cell.angle_alpha   90.00
_cell.angle_beta   90.00
_cell.angle_gamma   90.00
#
_symmetry.space_group_name_H-M   'P 1'
#
loop_
_entity.id
_entity.type
_entity.pdbx_description
1 polymer ?
#
loop_
_entity_poly.entity_id
_entity_poly.type
_entity_poly.pdbx_seq_one_letter_code
_entity_poly.pdbx_strand_id
1 'polypeptide(L)'
;MTTISLPPDQRARLGRHLRRAGRREIGGILMGEQLEHDRFRVVEFTVDETSGTGAHFVRSPEHHRAALDAFFRRTGADYRRFNYLGEWHSHPSFPVMPSREDVASMVDLVTGERDITFAVLLIVRLRCSVRIEAGCQIFARPGVVGPVTLVR
;
A
#
# COMPACT_ATOMS: atom_id res chain seq x y z
N MET A 1 0.77 17.09 -8.58
CA MET A 1 -0.11 16.10 -7.93
C MET A 1 0.55 14.72 -8.05
N THR A 2 0.67 14.03 -6.95
CA THR A 2 1.31 12.71 -6.94
C THR A 2 0.48 11.68 -7.68
N THR A 3 1.12 10.90 -8.50
CA THR A 3 0.50 9.85 -9.31
C THR A 3 1.16 8.52 -9.03
N ILE A 4 0.35 7.49 -8.84
CA ILE A 4 0.83 6.13 -8.64
C ILE A 4 0.20 5.22 -9.68
N SER A 5 1.01 4.46 -10.39
CA SER A 5 0.52 3.42 -11.29
C SER A 5 0.56 2.05 -10.62
N LEU A 6 -0.52 1.31 -10.80
CA LEU A 6 -0.61 -0.10 -10.44
C LEU A 6 -0.66 -0.91 -11.74
N PRO A 7 0.48 -1.50 -12.18
CA PRO A 7 0.56 -2.20 -13.44
C PRO A 7 -0.44 -3.35 -13.55
N PRO A 8 -0.83 -3.74 -14.78
CA PRO A 8 -1.84 -4.80 -14.99
C PRO A 8 -1.52 -6.13 -14.32
N ASP A 9 -0.25 -6.54 -14.31
CA ASP A 9 0.20 -7.77 -13.64
C ASP A 9 0.04 -7.69 -12.12
N GLN A 10 0.41 -6.57 -11.52
CA GLN A 10 0.23 -6.33 -10.09
C GLN A 10 -1.25 -6.25 -9.72
N ARG A 11 -2.04 -5.59 -10.55
CA ARG A 11 -3.49 -5.51 -10.38
C ARG A 11 -4.15 -6.89 -10.45
N ALA A 12 -3.76 -7.72 -11.41
CA ALA A 12 -4.26 -9.09 -11.54
C ALA A 12 -3.89 -9.95 -10.32
N ARG A 13 -2.65 -9.83 -9.85
CA ARG A 13 -2.17 -10.51 -8.64
C ARG A 13 -2.96 -10.09 -7.40
N LEU A 14 -3.16 -8.79 -7.24
CA LEU A 14 -3.95 -8.23 -6.14
C LEU A 14 -5.38 -8.78 -6.16
N GLY A 15 -6.01 -8.80 -7.32
CA GLY A 15 -7.36 -9.35 -7.51
C GLY A 15 -7.48 -10.81 -7.08
N ARG A 16 -6.48 -11.63 -7.37
CA ARG A 16 -6.44 -13.03 -6.90
C ARG A 16 -6.41 -13.15 -5.38
N HIS A 17 -5.58 -12.34 -4.72
CA HIS A 17 -5.52 -12.31 -3.26
C HIS A 17 -6.83 -11.84 -2.63
N LEU A 18 -7.44 -10.80 -3.20
CA LEU A 18 -8.72 -10.28 -2.72
C LEU A 18 -9.85 -11.30 -2.84
N ARG A 19 -9.92 -12.04 -3.96
CA ARG A 19 -10.91 -13.13 -4.13
C ARG A 19 -10.72 -14.24 -3.12
N ARG A 20 -9.47 -14.64 -2.87
CA ARG A 20 -9.14 -15.68 -1.89
C ARG A 20 -9.49 -15.26 -0.47
N ALA A 21 -9.24 -14.01 -0.13
CA ALA A 21 -9.52 -13.48 1.20
C ALA A 21 -11.03 -13.33 1.48
N GLY A 22 -11.84 -13.09 0.45
CA GLY A 22 -13.29 -12.93 0.60
C GLY A 22 -13.62 -11.72 1.47
N ARG A 23 -14.23 -11.98 2.64
CA ARG A 23 -14.61 -10.93 3.59
C ARG A 23 -13.53 -10.55 4.58
N ARG A 24 -12.41 -11.27 4.60
CA ARG A 24 -11.31 -10.93 5.51
C ARG A 24 -10.55 -9.73 4.99
N GLU A 25 -10.18 -8.85 5.90
CA GLU A 25 -9.23 -7.80 5.58
C GLU A 25 -7.83 -8.38 5.46
N ILE A 26 -7.16 -8.05 4.38
CA ILE A 26 -5.75 -8.39 4.12
C ILE A 26 -5.01 -7.11 3.77
N GLY A 27 -3.69 -7.15 3.84
CA GLY A 27 -2.87 -6.00 3.49
C GLY A 27 -1.40 -6.32 3.52
N GLY A 28 -0.60 -5.28 3.37
CA GLY A 28 0.84 -5.38 3.35
C GLY A 28 1.49 -4.05 3.05
N ILE A 29 2.72 -4.11 2.58
CA ILE A 29 3.46 -2.95 2.12
C ILE A 29 3.51 -2.88 0.60
N LEU A 30 3.69 -1.66 0.11
CA LEU A 30 3.95 -1.35 -1.29
C LEU A 30 5.42 -0.99 -1.45
N MET A 31 6.04 -1.57 -2.45
CA MET A 31 7.41 -1.25 -2.86
C MET A 31 7.36 -0.75 -4.29
N GLY A 32 7.99 0.39 -4.52
CA GLY A 32 7.80 1.12 -5.77
C GLY A 32 9.08 1.64 -6.39
N GLU A 33 8.91 2.08 -7.62
CA GLU A 33 9.90 2.78 -8.41
C GLU A 33 9.46 4.22 -8.60
N GLN A 34 10.35 5.16 -8.34
CA GLN A 34 10.14 6.55 -8.68
C GLN A 34 10.55 6.77 -10.15
N LEU A 35 9.57 7.11 -10.97
CA LEU A 35 9.78 7.37 -12.39
C LEU A 35 10.16 8.83 -12.63
N GLU A 36 9.50 9.74 -11.94
CA GLU A 36 9.71 11.18 -11.95
C GLU A 36 9.39 11.73 -10.56
N HIS A 37 9.60 13.03 -10.34
CA HIS A 37 9.46 13.67 -9.02
C HIS A 37 8.17 13.27 -8.27
N ASP A 38 7.03 13.31 -8.94
CA ASP A 38 5.72 12.99 -8.34
C ASP A 38 5.04 11.79 -9.00
N ARG A 39 5.81 10.93 -9.68
CA ARG A 39 5.29 9.77 -10.38
C ARG A 39 5.96 8.50 -9.91
N PHE A 40 5.14 7.59 -9.41
CA PHE A 40 5.60 6.31 -8.87
C PHE A 40 4.90 5.15 -9.55
N ARG A 41 5.58 4.02 -9.59
CA ARG A 41 5.01 2.75 -10.05
C ARG A 41 5.14 1.71 -8.95
N VAL A 42 4.07 1.00 -8.64
CA VAL A 42 4.14 -0.17 -7.75
C VAL A 42 4.86 -1.29 -8.50
N VAL A 43 5.98 -1.73 -7.95
CA VAL A 43 6.80 -2.82 -8.51
C VAL A 43 6.45 -4.14 -7.85
N GLU A 44 6.22 -4.10 -6.54
CA GLU A 44 5.92 -5.29 -5.76
C GLU A 44 5.09 -4.90 -4.53
N PHE A 45 4.32 -5.82 -4.02
CA PHE A 45 3.63 -5.68 -2.74
C PHE A 45 3.69 -6.99 -1.97
N THR A 46 3.62 -6.88 -0.65
CA THR A 46 3.47 -8.04 0.22
C THR A 46 2.01 -8.28 0.56
N VAL A 47 1.70 -9.50 0.97
CA VAL A 47 0.37 -9.87 1.45
C VAL A 47 0.52 -10.56 2.79
N ASP A 48 -0.13 -10.01 3.81
CA ASP A 48 -0.31 -10.64 5.11
C ASP A 48 -1.77 -11.03 5.25
N GLU A 49 -2.04 -12.32 5.19
CA GLU A 49 -3.38 -12.91 5.29
C GLU A 49 -3.68 -13.43 6.70
N THR A 50 -2.68 -13.43 7.58
CA THR A 50 -2.77 -14.09 8.89
C THR A 50 -3.03 -13.15 10.05
N SER A 51 -2.66 -11.87 9.90
CA SER A 51 -2.75 -10.86 10.96
C SER A 51 -4.09 -10.13 10.99
N GLY A 52 -4.91 -10.27 9.95
CA GLY A 52 -6.19 -9.58 9.81
C GLY A 52 -7.36 -10.41 10.32
N THR A 53 -8.38 -9.73 10.82
CA THR A 53 -9.70 -10.27 11.07
C THR A 53 -10.67 -9.78 10.00
N GLY A 54 -11.94 -10.16 10.06
CA GLY A 54 -12.95 -9.67 9.11
C GLY A 54 -13.20 -8.16 9.15
N ALA A 55 -12.75 -7.47 10.19
CA ALA A 55 -12.98 -6.04 10.41
C ALA A 55 -11.70 -5.22 10.64
N HIS A 56 -10.55 -5.87 10.78
CA HIS A 56 -9.31 -5.18 11.16
C HIS A 56 -8.07 -5.90 10.63
N PHE A 57 -7.22 -5.16 9.93
CA PHE A 57 -5.90 -5.61 9.51
C PHE A 57 -4.84 -5.14 10.50
N VAL A 58 -3.99 -6.06 10.95
CA VAL A 58 -2.86 -5.76 11.82
C VAL A 58 -1.56 -5.99 11.06
N ARG A 59 -0.75 -4.96 10.98
CA ARG A 59 0.55 -5.03 10.31
C ARG A 59 1.53 -5.92 11.06
N SER A 60 2.25 -6.79 10.33
CA SER A 60 3.35 -7.60 10.85
C SER A 60 4.69 -7.01 10.43
N PRO A 61 5.42 -6.28 11.32
CA PRO A 61 6.67 -5.60 10.96
C PRO A 61 7.76 -6.55 10.48
N GLU A 62 7.88 -7.72 11.09
CA GLU A 62 8.91 -8.71 10.75
C GLU A 62 8.76 -9.25 9.33
N HIS A 63 7.54 -9.60 8.95
CA HIS A 63 7.21 -10.07 7.61
C HIS A 63 7.54 -9.02 6.56
N HIS A 64 7.20 -7.78 6.82
CA HIS A 64 7.43 -6.68 5.89
C HIS A 64 8.90 -6.30 5.78
N ARG A 65 9.66 -6.37 6.88
CA ARG A 65 11.09 -6.09 6.87
C ARG A 65 11.85 -7.06 5.99
N ALA A 66 11.60 -8.35 6.10
CA ALA A 66 12.24 -9.37 5.28
C ALA A 66 11.96 -9.16 3.78
N ALA A 67 10.71 -8.85 3.43
CA ALA A 67 10.32 -8.56 2.05
C ALA A 67 10.99 -7.30 1.51
N LEU A 68 11.08 -6.25 2.31
CA LEU A 68 11.72 -4.98 1.93
C LEU A 68 13.23 -5.17 1.73
N ASP A 69 13.91 -5.90 2.60
CA ASP A 69 15.33 -6.22 2.46
C ASP A 69 15.60 -7.02 1.18
N ALA A 70 14.76 -7.99 0.88
CA ALA A 70 14.85 -8.75 -0.37
C ALA A 70 14.66 -7.86 -1.61
N PHE A 71 13.72 -6.94 -1.56
CA PHE A 71 13.48 -5.96 -2.61
C PHE A 71 14.70 -5.07 -2.84
N PHE A 72 15.31 -4.55 -1.79
CA PHE A 72 16.52 -3.73 -1.89
C PHE A 72 17.70 -4.50 -2.50
N ARG A 73 17.87 -5.76 -2.14
CA ARG A 73 18.90 -6.61 -2.76
C ARG A 73 18.67 -6.79 -4.27
N ARG A 74 17.43 -7.06 -4.70
CA ARG A 74 17.10 -7.24 -6.12
C ARG A 74 17.27 -5.97 -6.94
N THR A 75 17.08 -4.81 -6.33
CA THR A 75 17.16 -3.50 -7.01
C THR A 75 18.52 -2.83 -6.86
N GLY A 76 19.53 -3.55 -6.31
CA GLY A 76 20.91 -3.07 -6.21
C GLY A 76 21.12 -1.94 -5.22
N ALA A 77 20.27 -1.84 -4.19
CA ALA A 77 20.31 -0.78 -3.19
C ALA A 77 20.22 0.64 -3.77
N ASP A 78 19.56 0.80 -4.92
CA ASP A 78 19.28 2.10 -5.51
C ASP A 78 18.03 2.72 -4.84
N TYR A 79 18.21 3.22 -3.62
CA TYR A 79 17.13 3.76 -2.79
C TYR A 79 16.49 5.04 -3.34
N ARG A 80 17.13 5.72 -4.25
CA ARG A 80 16.56 6.89 -4.92
C ARG A 80 15.49 6.51 -5.92
N ARG A 81 15.68 5.39 -6.58
CA ARG A 81 14.80 4.89 -7.61
C ARG A 81 13.79 3.86 -7.07
N PHE A 82 14.25 2.93 -6.23
CA PHE A 82 13.45 1.83 -5.70
C PHE A 82 13.39 1.88 -4.18
N ASN A 83 12.21 2.02 -3.63
CA ASN A 83 12.06 2.13 -2.17
C ASN A 83 10.68 1.69 -1.70
N TYR A 84 10.53 1.65 -0.39
CA TYR A 84 9.25 1.57 0.27
C TYR A 84 8.36 2.73 -0.19
N LEU A 85 7.13 2.42 -0.57
CA LEU A 85 6.18 3.41 -1.06
C LEU A 85 5.05 3.68 -0.06
N GLY A 86 4.70 2.68 0.73
CA GLY A 86 3.62 2.80 1.69
C GLY A 86 2.98 1.47 2.03
N GLU A 87 1.72 1.54 2.40
CA GLU A 87 0.93 0.39 2.81
C GLU A 87 -0.33 0.24 1.95
N TRP A 88 -0.87 -0.95 1.96
CA TRP A 88 -2.18 -1.21 1.38
C TRP A 88 -2.99 -2.15 2.28
N HIS A 89 -4.28 -2.03 2.25
CA HIS A 89 -5.18 -3.03 2.80
C HIS A 89 -6.52 -3.04 2.08
N SER A 90 -7.30 -4.10 2.31
CA SER A 90 -8.62 -4.24 1.73
C SER A 90 -9.71 -3.78 2.70
N HIS A 91 -10.78 -3.19 2.15
CA HIS A 91 -12.04 -2.91 2.82
C HIS A 91 -13.16 -3.70 2.13
N PRO A 92 -13.31 -5.02 2.36
CA PRO A 92 -14.25 -5.83 1.60
C PRO A 92 -15.70 -5.35 1.68
N SER A 93 -16.06 -4.77 2.83
CA SER A 93 -17.43 -4.34 3.14
C SER A 93 -17.58 -2.84 3.39
N PHE A 94 -16.52 -2.07 3.20
CA PHE A 94 -16.49 -0.63 3.47
C PHE A 94 -16.01 0.16 2.26
N PRO A 95 -16.31 1.47 2.20
CA PRO A 95 -15.74 2.34 1.17
C PRO A 95 -14.22 2.32 1.18
N VAL A 96 -13.61 2.59 0.03
CA VAL A 96 -12.14 2.62 -0.15
C VAL A 96 -11.54 3.94 0.37
N MET A 97 -11.95 4.32 1.56
CA MET A 97 -11.47 5.52 2.25
C MET A 97 -10.86 5.12 3.59
N PRO A 98 -9.81 5.81 4.05
CA PRO A 98 -9.19 5.52 5.33
C PRO A 98 -10.18 5.74 6.50
N SER A 99 -10.14 4.83 7.46
CA SER A 99 -10.77 5.06 8.76
C SER A 99 -9.95 6.05 9.59
N ARG A 100 -10.47 6.49 10.73
CA ARG A 100 -9.72 7.33 11.67
C ARG A 100 -8.47 6.60 12.19
N GLU A 101 -8.58 5.31 12.43
CA GLU A 101 -7.47 4.46 12.87
C GLU A 101 -6.41 4.33 11.79
N ASP A 102 -6.83 4.15 10.53
CA ASP A 102 -5.92 4.13 9.39
C ASP A 102 -5.12 5.43 9.28
N VAL A 103 -5.80 6.57 9.38
CA VAL A 103 -5.16 7.88 9.34
C VAL A 103 -4.17 8.05 10.50
N ALA A 104 -4.56 7.72 11.72
CA ALA A 104 -3.69 7.82 12.88
C ALA A 104 -2.45 6.94 12.73
N SER A 105 -2.60 5.72 12.27
CA SER A 105 -1.50 4.79 12.03
C SER A 105 -0.51 5.32 10.99
N MET A 106 -1.01 5.87 9.90
CA MET A 106 -0.15 6.43 8.84
C MET A 106 0.55 7.73 9.29
N VAL A 107 -0.11 8.57 10.06
CA VAL A 107 0.52 9.75 10.65
C VAL A 107 1.63 9.35 11.60
N ASP A 108 1.40 8.38 12.47
CA ASP A 108 2.43 7.84 13.37
C ASP A 108 3.62 7.28 12.59
N LEU A 109 3.38 6.60 11.49
CA LEU A 109 4.42 6.06 10.64
C LEU A 109 5.34 7.16 10.09
N VAL A 110 4.78 8.18 9.46
CA VAL A 110 5.58 9.24 8.81
C VAL A 110 6.17 10.24 9.80
N THR A 111 5.64 10.35 11.00
CA THR A 111 6.18 11.22 12.05
C THR A 111 7.18 10.52 12.96
N GLY A 112 7.05 9.20 13.13
CA GLY A 112 7.89 8.40 14.03
C GLY A 112 9.14 7.82 13.38
N GLU A 113 9.09 7.51 12.09
CA GLU A 113 10.20 6.86 11.38
C GLU A 113 11.04 7.91 10.63
N ARG A 114 12.33 8.01 10.98
CA ARG A 114 13.24 8.99 10.39
C ARG A 114 13.40 8.87 8.88
N ASP A 115 13.48 7.63 8.40
CA ASP A 115 13.78 7.33 7.01
C ASP A 115 12.54 7.35 6.10
N ILE A 116 11.35 7.50 6.68
CA ILE A 116 10.10 7.58 5.94
C ILE A 116 9.63 9.02 5.92
N THR A 117 9.92 9.72 4.82
CA THR A 117 9.52 11.12 4.64
C THR A 117 8.09 11.28 4.15
N PHE A 118 7.60 10.29 3.42
CA PHE A 118 6.22 10.16 3.01
C PHE A 118 5.84 8.68 2.87
N ALA A 119 4.57 8.40 2.92
CA ALA A 119 4.02 7.09 2.61
C ALA A 119 2.62 7.24 2.03
N VAL A 120 2.23 6.30 1.18
CA VAL A 120 0.87 6.22 0.67
C VAL A 120 0.09 5.14 1.38
N LEU A 121 -1.21 5.31 1.45
CA LEU A 121 -2.15 4.28 1.86
C LEU A 121 -3.09 3.99 0.70
N LEU A 122 -2.99 2.77 0.17
CA LEU A 122 -3.85 2.26 -0.87
C LEU A 122 -4.91 1.35 -0.25
N ILE A 123 -6.17 1.71 -0.38
CA ILE A 123 -7.29 0.88 0.08
C ILE A 123 -8.01 0.33 -1.13
N VAL A 124 -8.28 -0.96 -1.11
CA VAL A 124 -8.87 -1.68 -2.24
C VAL A 124 -10.04 -2.56 -1.82
N ARG A 125 -10.96 -2.78 -2.75
CA ARG A 125 -12.00 -3.81 -2.61
C ARG A 125 -12.39 -4.36 -3.97
N LEU A 126 -13.00 -5.54 -3.97
CA LEU A 126 -13.62 -6.10 -5.18
C LEU A 126 -15.08 -5.66 -5.28
N ARG A 127 -15.44 -5.19 -6.48
CA ARG A 127 -16.83 -4.99 -6.88
C ARG A 127 -17.22 -6.10 -7.84
N CYS A 128 -18.37 -6.74 -7.57
CA CYS A 128 -18.87 -7.84 -8.38
C CYS A 128 -17.84 -8.97 -8.59
N SER A 129 -16.97 -9.19 -7.62
CA SER A 129 -15.91 -10.23 -7.59
C SER A 129 -14.85 -10.13 -8.70
N VAL A 130 -14.90 -9.12 -9.55
CA VAL A 130 -13.98 -9.00 -10.69
C VAL A 130 -13.30 -7.63 -10.81
N ARG A 131 -13.96 -6.57 -10.37
CA ARG A 131 -13.47 -5.20 -10.53
C ARG A 131 -12.83 -4.68 -9.26
N ILE A 132 -11.59 -4.22 -9.34
CA ILE A 132 -10.92 -3.57 -8.22
C ILE A 132 -11.34 -2.11 -8.18
N GLU A 133 -11.95 -1.72 -7.07
CA GLU A 133 -12.15 -0.34 -6.67
C GLU A 133 -11.04 0.04 -5.70
N ALA A 134 -10.45 1.21 -5.87
CA ALA A 134 -9.30 1.64 -5.08
C ALA A 134 -9.36 3.12 -4.75
N GLY A 135 -8.89 3.47 -3.55
CA GLY A 135 -8.62 4.83 -3.13
C GLY A 135 -7.19 4.91 -2.60
N CYS A 136 -6.54 6.05 -2.80
CA CYS A 136 -5.18 6.23 -2.34
C CYS A 136 -4.97 7.63 -1.78
N GLN A 137 -4.25 7.71 -0.66
CA GLN A 137 -3.88 8.98 -0.02
C GLN A 137 -2.40 8.98 0.29
N ILE A 138 -1.80 10.17 0.28
CA ILE A 138 -0.41 10.40 0.66
C ILE A 138 -0.35 11.07 2.03
N PHE A 139 0.58 10.60 2.84
CA PHE A 139 0.90 11.11 4.16
C PHE A 139 2.36 11.55 4.16
N ALA A 140 2.63 12.70 4.72
CA ALA A 140 3.97 13.22 4.93
C ALA A 140 3.96 14.09 6.19
N ARG A 141 5.12 14.42 6.72
CA ARG A 141 5.16 15.33 7.87
C ARG A 141 4.61 16.70 7.49
N PRO A 142 3.71 17.30 8.29
CA PRO A 142 3.23 16.89 9.63
C PRO A 142 1.97 16.01 9.63
N GLY A 143 1.45 15.55 8.49
CA GLY A 143 0.24 14.74 8.49
C GLY A 143 -0.28 14.40 7.11
N VAL A 144 -1.60 14.41 6.93
CA VAL A 144 -2.25 14.12 5.64
C VAL A 144 -1.95 15.20 4.62
N VAL A 145 -1.50 14.81 3.44
CA VAL A 145 -1.24 15.74 2.34
C VAL A 145 -2.43 15.81 1.38
N GLY A 146 -3.00 14.66 1.04
CA GLY A 146 -4.18 14.64 0.16
C GLY A 146 -4.32 13.38 -0.68
N PRO A 147 -5.28 13.40 -1.60
CA PRO A 147 -5.50 12.26 -2.48
C PRO A 147 -4.38 12.11 -3.50
N VAL A 148 -4.20 10.86 -3.94
CA VAL A 148 -3.27 10.47 -4.99
C VAL A 148 -4.05 10.01 -6.20
N THR A 149 -3.62 10.39 -7.39
CA THR A 149 -4.20 9.88 -8.62
C THR A 149 -3.65 8.49 -8.93
N LEU A 150 -4.55 7.51 -8.97
CA LEU A 150 -4.21 6.16 -9.42
C LEU A 150 -4.37 6.07 -10.93
N VAL A 151 -3.32 5.61 -11.60
CA VAL A 151 -3.33 5.36 -13.05
C VAL A 151 -3.11 3.87 -13.34
N ARG A 152 -3.62 3.43 -14.47
CA ARG A 152 -3.50 2.04 -14.95
C ARG A 152 -2.21 1.83 -15.71
#